data_02d20e2d4e4b8bdfba576da23dd06dfa
#
_entry.id   02d20e2d4e4b8bdfba576da23dd06dfa
#
_cell.length_a   1.000
_cell.length_b   1.000
_cell.length_c   1.000
_cell.angle_alpha   90.00
_cell.angle_beta   90.00
_cell.angle_gamma   90.00
#
_symmetry.space_group_name_H-M   'P 1'
#
loop_
_entity.id
_entity.type
_entity.pdbx_description
1 polymer ?
#
loop_
_entity_poly.entity_id
_entity_poly.type
_entity_poly.pdbx_seq_one_letter_code
_entity_poly.pdbx_strand_id
1 'polypeptide(L)'
;LNLHVSDVGHTLVLGPTGAGKSTLLGLIQAQFFRYPDAQVFTFDKGYSSFPLVAACGGHHYDIAAESLESLAFYPLARIDEPSERAWAAEWIETLMTLQGVVITPAHRGAIDHALGLLATSPSRTLTDLQVKLQDPGLRQALRPYTLKGNFGALLDAQSDGLRDGRFQVFEMSHLMELGDRIVIPALLYLFHRIQQRLDGRP
;
A
#
# COMPACT_ATOMS: atom_id res chain seq x y z
N LEU A 1 24.44 -2.75 -18.05
CA LEU A 1 24.20 -1.51 -17.35
C LEU A 1 24.43 -1.74 -15.86
N ASN A 2 25.36 -1.02 -15.25
CA ASN A 2 25.55 -1.08 -13.80
C ASN A 2 24.68 0.00 -13.15
N LEU A 3 23.67 -0.41 -12.41
CA LEU A 3 22.73 0.49 -11.71
C LEU A 3 23.14 0.75 -10.24
N HIS A 4 24.18 0.03 -9.76
CA HIS A 4 24.74 0.18 -8.42
C HIS A 4 26.16 0.76 -8.52
N VAL A 5 26.42 1.80 -7.77
CA VAL A 5 27.77 2.36 -7.57
C VAL A 5 28.02 2.37 -6.06
N SER A 6 28.86 1.46 -5.58
CA SER A 6 29.07 1.21 -4.15
C SER A 6 27.74 0.88 -3.46
N ASP A 7 27.38 1.58 -2.40
CA ASP A 7 26.12 1.38 -1.65
C ASP A 7 24.91 2.16 -2.22
N VAL A 8 25.10 2.87 -3.36
CA VAL A 8 24.05 3.71 -3.97
C VAL A 8 23.39 2.93 -5.12
N GLY A 9 22.12 2.55 -4.91
CA GLY A 9 21.28 1.86 -5.88
C GLY A 9 20.20 2.72 -6.54
N HIS A 10 20.28 4.07 -6.41
CA HIS A 10 19.29 4.98 -6.98
C HIS A 10 19.72 5.46 -8.36
N THR A 11 18.82 5.36 -9.34
CA THR A 11 19.03 5.85 -10.69
C THR A 11 17.88 6.76 -11.10
N LEU A 12 18.20 7.95 -11.63
CA LEU A 12 17.23 8.90 -12.17
C LEU A 12 17.34 8.95 -13.69
N VAL A 13 16.24 8.71 -14.40
CA VAL A 13 16.15 8.77 -15.87
C VAL A 13 15.37 10.02 -16.27
N LEU A 14 16.05 10.99 -16.87
CA LEU A 14 15.45 12.26 -17.32
C LEU A 14 15.44 12.33 -18.84
N GLY A 15 14.45 13.01 -19.40
CA GLY A 15 14.34 13.27 -20.83
C GLY A 15 12.92 13.74 -21.21
N PRO A 16 12.75 14.34 -22.39
CA PRO A 16 11.46 14.81 -22.87
C PRO A 16 10.48 13.65 -23.11
N THR A 17 9.20 13.99 -23.29
CA THR A 17 8.18 13.02 -23.68
C THR A 17 8.54 12.40 -25.02
N GLY A 18 8.37 11.08 -25.19
CA GLY A 18 8.72 10.36 -26.42
C GLY A 18 10.19 9.95 -26.53
N ALA A 19 11.07 10.34 -25.60
CA ALA A 19 12.51 9.99 -25.62
C ALA A 19 12.83 8.52 -25.25
N GLY A 20 11.84 7.66 -25.10
CA GLY A 20 12.05 6.24 -24.81
C GLY A 20 12.34 5.89 -23.34
N LYS A 21 12.07 6.79 -22.38
CA LYS A 21 12.30 6.55 -20.94
C LYS A 21 11.58 5.28 -20.45
N SER A 22 10.29 5.14 -20.75
CA SER A 22 9.50 3.96 -20.34
C SER A 22 10.01 2.68 -21.03
N THR A 23 10.44 2.76 -22.29
CA THR A 23 11.05 1.65 -23.01
C THR A 23 12.35 1.20 -22.33
N LEU A 24 13.21 2.17 -21.96
CA LEU A 24 14.45 1.86 -21.22
C LEU A 24 14.16 1.22 -19.88
N LEU A 25 13.22 1.76 -19.11
CA LEU A 25 12.80 1.19 -17.82
C LEU A 25 12.25 -0.23 -17.99
N GLY A 26 11.41 -0.46 -18.99
CA GLY A 26 10.89 -1.79 -19.31
C GLY A 26 12.00 -2.78 -19.68
N LEU A 27 13.00 -2.35 -20.46
CA LEU A 27 14.16 -3.19 -20.77
C LEU A 27 14.96 -3.53 -19.51
N ILE A 28 15.19 -2.58 -18.62
CA ILE A 28 15.87 -2.80 -17.35
C ILE A 28 15.09 -3.81 -16.49
N GLN A 29 13.79 -3.63 -16.34
CA GLN A 29 12.90 -4.53 -15.59
C GLN A 29 12.98 -5.96 -16.16
N ALA A 30 12.85 -6.12 -17.48
CA ALA A 30 12.96 -7.43 -18.13
C ALA A 30 14.32 -8.09 -17.89
N GLN A 31 15.41 -7.31 -17.93
CA GLN A 31 16.76 -7.83 -17.70
C GLN A 31 17.02 -8.24 -16.25
N PHE A 32 16.29 -7.72 -15.27
CA PHE A 32 16.40 -8.16 -13.87
C PHE A 32 16.00 -9.62 -13.68
N PHE A 33 15.06 -10.14 -14.48
CA PHE A 33 14.60 -11.53 -14.35
C PHE A 33 15.60 -12.59 -14.76
N ARG A 34 16.75 -12.21 -15.33
CA ARG A 34 17.89 -13.12 -15.51
C ARG A 34 18.57 -13.51 -14.20
N TYR A 35 18.36 -12.75 -13.14
CA TYR A 35 18.88 -13.10 -11.82
C TYR A 35 17.87 -14.00 -11.10
N PRO A 36 18.32 -15.12 -10.48
CA PRO A 36 17.46 -15.91 -9.61
C PRO A 36 16.89 -15.02 -8.51
N ASP A 37 15.67 -15.27 -8.11
CA ASP A 37 14.99 -14.60 -7.00
C ASP A 37 14.84 -13.07 -7.10
N ALA A 38 15.18 -12.46 -8.23
CA ALA A 38 14.95 -11.04 -8.46
C ALA A 38 13.45 -10.72 -8.38
N GLN A 39 13.11 -9.66 -7.66
CA GLN A 39 11.77 -9.12 -7.56
C GLN A 39 11.74 -7.71 -8.15
N VAL A 40 10.66 -7.38 -8.86
CA VAL A 40 10.47 -6.06 -9.48
C VAL A 40 9.11 -5.53 -9.06
N PHE A 41 9.12 -4.36 -8.42
CA PHE A 41 7.92 -3.61 -8.05
C PHE A 41 7.93 -2.29 -8.82
N THR A 42 6.87 -2.04 -9.57
CA THR A 42 6.76 -0.86 -10.42
C THR A 42 5.52 -0.07 -10.04
N PHE A 43 5.70 1.21 -9.76
CA PHE A 43 4.61 2.17 -9.63
C PHE A 43 4.53 2.92 -10.96
N ASP A 44 3.47 2.70 -11.70
CA ASP A 44 3.27 3.23 -13.06
C ASP A 44 2.11 4.22 -13.10
N LYS A 45 2.14 5.12 -14.08
CA LYS A 45 1.02 5.98 -14.41
C LYS A 45 0.83 6.05 -15.91
N GLY A 46 -0.30 5.50 -16.36
CA GLY A 46 -0.65 5.49 -17.79
C GLY A 46 -0.34 4.17 -18.48
N TYR A 47 -0.33 3.06 -17.75
CA TYR A 47 -0.26 1.68 -18.25
C TYR A 47 0.98 1.36 -19.10
N SER A 48 2.08 2.11 -18.94
CA SER A 48 3.28 1.92 -19.75
C SER A 48 3.96 0.57 -19.50
N SER A 49 3.81 0.01 -18.32
CA SER A 49 4.38 -1.28 -17.90
C SER A 49 3.43 -2.47 -18.13
N PHE A 50 2.17 -2.24 -18.49
CA PHE A 50 1.17 -3.30 -18.67
C PHE A 50 1.58 -4.37 -19.69
N PRO A 51 2.04 -4.03 -20.91
CA PRO A 51 2.43 -5.06 -21.89
C PRO A 51 3.59 -5.93 -21.39
N LEU A 52 4.55 -5.34 -20.70
CA LEU A 52 5.70 -6.06 -20.17
C LEU A 52 5.31 -7.02 -19.05
N VAL A 53 4.53 -6.56 -18.07
CA VAL A 53 4.12 -7.40 -16.94
C VAL A 53 3.28 -8.58 -17.41
N ALA A 54 2.40 -8.37 -18.40
CA ALA A 54 1.60 -9.43 -19.00
C ALA A 54 2.49 -10.47 -19.72
N ALA A 55 3.48 -10.01 -20.51
CA ALA A 55 4.41 -10.88 -21.23
C ALA A 55 5.31 -11.69 -20.27
N CYS A 56 5.65 -11.15 -19.09
CA CYS A 56 6.48 -11.80 -18.08
C CYS A 56 5.68 -12.66 -17.08
N GLY A 57 4.36 -12.77 -17.22
CA GLY A 57 3.51 -13.53 -16.29
C GLY A 57 3.44 -12.92 -14.88
N GLY A 58 3.63 -11.61 -14.76
CA GLY A 58 3.52 -10.87 -13.51
C GLY A 58 2.08 -10.43 -13.21
N HIS A 59 1.93 -9.67 -12.13
CA HIS A 59 0.64 -9.14 -11.69
C HIS A 59 0.56 -7.63 -11.98
N HIS A 60 -0.50 -7.22 -12.66
CA HIS A 60 -0.87 -5.83 -12.84
C HIS A 60 -2.06 -5.49 -11.96
N TYR A 61 -1.91 -4.48 -11.11
CA TYR A 61 -2.95 -3.98 -10.21
C TYR A 61 -3.32 -2.56 -10.62
N ASP A 62 -4.55 -2.38 -11.07
CA ASP A 62 -5.12 -1.07 -11.31
C ASP A 62 -5.82 -0.60 -10.03
N ILE A 63 -5.13 0.25 -9.27
CA ILE A 63 -5.56 0.62 -7.92
C ILE A 63 -6.71 1.62 -8.02
N ALA A 64 -7.80 1.32 -7.32
CA ALA A 64 -9.03 2.11 -7.29
C ALA A 64 -9.77 2.23 -8.63
N ALA A 65 -9.47 1.35 -9.60
CA ALA A 65 -10.28 1.25 -10.79
C ALA A 65 -11.69 0.72 -10.47
N GLU A 66 -12.68 1.19 -11.22
CA GLU A 66 -14.04 0.65 -11.19
C GLU A 66 -14.09 -0.68 -11.94
N SER A 67 -13.64 -1.76 -11.31
CA SER A 67 -13.68 -3.11 -11.88
C SER A 67 -14.33 -4.10 -10.92
N LEU A 68 -14.86 -5.21 -11.47
CA LEU A 68 -15.44 -6.31 -10.68
C LEU A 68 -14.38 -7.01 -9.80
N GLU A 69 -13.11 -6.91 -10.15
CA GLU A 69 -11.96 -7.41 -9.38
C GLU A 69 -11.15 -6.24 -8.82
N SER A 70 -11.81 -5.31 -8.11
CA SER A 70 -11.11 -4.19 -7.51
C SER A 70 -10.13 -4.69 -6.45
N LEU A 71 -8.88 -4.20 -6.51
CA LEU A 71 -7.88 -4.47 -5.48
C LEU A 71 -8.38 -3.92 -4.14
N ALA A 72 -8.30 -4.74 -3.11
CA ALA A 72 -8.67 -4.35 -1.76
C ALA A 72 -7.59 -4.81 -0.78
N PHE A 73 -7.34 -4.02 0.24
CA PHE A 73 -6.28 -4.22 1.23
C PHE A 73 -6.84 -4.59 2.59
N TYR A 74 -6.06 -5.39 3.32
CA TYR A 74 -6.35 -5.79 4.69
C TYR A 74 -5.22 -5.36 5.63
N PRO A 75 -5.07 -4.04 5.92
CA PRO A 75 -3.91 -3.50 6.61
C PRO A 75 -3.72 -4.00 8.04
N LEU A 76 -4.79 -4.39 8.70
CA LEU A 76 -4.77 -4.84 10.10
C LEU A 76 -4.73 -6.36 10.27
N ALA A 77 -4.46 -7.11 9.18
CA ALA A 77 -4.49 -8.57 9.19
C ALA A 77 -3.59 -9.20 10.28
N ARG A 78 -2.40 -8.63 10.49
CA ARG A 78 -1.33 -9.20 11.32
C ARG A 78 -1.04 -8.43 12.61
N ILE A 79 -1.97 -7.63 13.10
CA ILE A 79 -1.78 -6.81 14.33
C ILE A 79 -1.66 -7.63 15.64
N ASP A 80 -1.82 -8.94 15.60
CA ASP A 80 -1.40 -9.86 16.67
C ASP A 80 0.12 -9.86 16.85
N GLU A 81 0.89 -9.61 15.78
CA GLU A 81 2.34 -9.44 15.86
C GLU A 81 2.69 -8.04 16.39
N PRO A 82 3.58 -7.92 17.39
CA PRO A 82 3.91 -6.61 17.98
C PRO A 82 4.46 -5.59 16.99
N SER A 83 5.31 -6.01 16.04
CA SER A 83 5.87 -5.11 15.01
C SER A 83 4.80 -4.60 14.05
N GLU A 84 3.87 -5.46 13.64
CA GLU A 84 2.76 -5.10 12.75
C GLU A 84 1.78 -4.18 13.46
N ARG A 85 1.52 -4.42 14.74
CA ARG A 85 0.67 -3.54 15.54
C ARG A 85 1.28 -2.15 15.75
N ALA A 86 2.61 -2.07 15.96
CA ALA A 86 3.29 -0.79 16.04
C ALA A 86 3.21 0.00 14.73
N TRP A 87 3.48 -0.66 13.59
CA TRP A 87 3.29 -0.05 12.29
C TRP A 87 1.84 0.39 12.07
N ALA A 88 0.87 -0.44 12.40
CA ALA A 88 -0.55 -0.13 12.25
C ALA A 88 -0.96 1.10 13.07
N ALA A 89 -0.41 1.27 14.29
CA ALA A 89 -0.66 2.45 15.11
C ALA A 89 -0.21 3.74 14.41
N GLU A 90 1.01 3.78 13.88
CA GLU A 90 1.56 4.93 13.14
C GLU A 90 0.76 5.19 11.85
N TRP A 91 0.37 4.12 11.15
CA TRP A 91 -0.46 4.23 9.95
C TRP A 91 -1.85 4.81 10.28
N ILE A 92 -2.51 4.36 11.36
CA ILE A 92 -3.79 4.91 11.82
C ILE A 92 -3.65 6.39 12.24
N GLU A 93 -2.56 6.78 12.93
CA GLU A 93 -2.28 8.19 13.23
C GLU A 93 -2.22 9.04 11.95
N THR A 94 -1.62 8.49 10.89
CA THR A 94 -1.58 9.16 9.58
C THR A 94 -2.99 9.34 9.00
N LEU A 95 -3.86 8.31 9.05
CA LEU A 95 -5.25 8.42 8.63
C LEU A 95 -5.98 9.55 9.36
N MET A 96 -5.81 9.61 10.68
CA MET A 96 -6.42 10.64 11.53
C MET A 96 -5.93 12.04 11.18
N THR A 97 -4.60 12.19 10.98
CA THR A 97 -3.96 13.46 10.62
C THR A 97 -4.46 13.97 9.28
N LEU A 98 -4.62 13.09 8.29
CA LEU A 98 -5.18 13.42 6.97
C LEU A 98 -6.65 13.88 7.03
N GLN A 99 -7.36 13.56 8.11
CA GLN A 99 -8.70 14.06 8.39
C GLN A 99 -8.70 15.32 9.30
N GLY A 100 -7.52 15.89 9.59
CA GLY A 100 -7.38 17.13 10.35
C GLY A 100 -7.31 16.94 11.87
N VAL A 101 -7.14 15.71 12.36
CA VAL A 101 -6.95 15.46 13.80
C VAL A 101 -5.52 15.77 14.21
N VAL A 102 -5.35 16.60 15.22
CA VAL A 102 -4.04 16.80 15.87
C VAL A 102 -3.82 15.68 16.88
N ILE A 103 -2.87 14.80 16.59
CA ILE A 103 -2.58 13.65 17.44
C ILE A 103 -1.95 14.08 18.76
N THR A 104 -2.57 13.68 19.86
CA THR A 104 -2.10 13.90 21.23
C THR A 104 -1.63 12.59 21.86
N PRO A 105 -0.88 12.61 22.98
CA PRO A 105 -0.54 11.39 23.72
C PRO A 105 -1.77 10.57 24.15
N ALA A 106 -2.89 11.23 24.48
CA ALA A 106 -4.13 10.54 24.81
C ALA A 106 -4.72 9.81 23.60
N HIS A 107 -4.66 10.41 22.41
CA HIS A 107 -5.09 9.77 21.17
C HIS A 107 -4.25 8.52 20.86
N ARG A 108 -2.91 8.58 21.02
CA ARG A 108 -2.02 7.42 20.86
C ARG A 108 -2.41 6.29 21.79
N GLY A 109 -2.59 6.59 23.08
CA GLY A 109 -3.04 5.59 24.05
C GLY A 109 -4.40 4.97 23.70
N ALA A 110 -5.33 5.75 23.18
CA ALA A 110 -6.65 5.25 22.73
C ALA A 110 -6.53 4.34 21.49
N ILE A 111 -5.67 4.69 20.53
CA ILE A 111 -5.40 3.88 19.33
C ILE A 111 -4.72 2.58 19.73
N ASP A 112 -3.67 2.62 20.52
CA ASP A 112 -2.94 1.43 21.00
C ASP A 112 -3.85 0.47 21.76
N HIS A 113 -4.69 0.99 22.67
CA HIS A 113 -5.65 0.21 23.40
C HIS A 113 -6.67 -0.48 22.47
N ALA A 114 -7.23 0.28 21.50
CA ALA A 114 -8.19 -0.26 20.55
C ALA A 114 -7.56 -1.33 19.64
N LEU A 115 -6.32 -1.14 19.16
CA LEU A 115 -5.58 -2.13 18.39
C LEU A 115 -5.26 -3.38 19.23
N GLY A 116 -4.91 -3.22 20.50
CA GLY A 116 -4.71 -4.34 21.43
C GLY A 116 -5.96 -5.20 21.59
N LEU A 117 -7.14 -4.58 21.73
CA LEU A 117 -8.42 -5.29 21.79
C LEU A 117 -8.76 -5.97 20.45
N LEU A 118 -8.41 -5.31 19.33
CA LEU A 118 -8.67 -5.82 17.99
C LEU A 118 -7.78 -7.03 17.67
N ALA A 119 -6.55 -7.05 18.16
CA ALA A 119 -5.58 -8.13 17.90
C ALA A 119 -6.08 -9.51 18.34
N THR A 120 -6.96 -9.57 19.34
CA THR A 120 -7.57 -10.80 19.83
C THR A 120 -8.90 -11.15 19.14
N SER A 121 -9.36 -10.31 18.20
CA SER A 121 -10.63 -10.51 17.49
C SER A 121 -10.44 -11.39 16.25
N PRO A 122 -11.45 -12.14 15.81
CA PRO A 122 -11.39 -12.95 14.60
C PRO A 122 -11.41 -12.11 13.32
N SER A 123 -12.01 -10.94 13.36
CA SER A 123 -12.00 -9.94 12.28
C SER A 123 -11.26 -8.69 12.74
N ARG A 124 -10.42 -8.13 11.85
CA ARG A 124 -9.47 -7.04 12.17
C ARG A 124 -9.52 -5.93 11.13
N THR A 125 -10.73 -5.54 10.75
CA THR A 125 -10.96 -4.47 9.76
C THR A 125 -10.91 -3.08 10.40
N LEU A 126 -10.84 -2.02 9.58
CA LEU A 126 -10.96 -0.63 10.07
C LEU A 126 -12.36 -0.35 10.65
N THR A 127 -13.39 -1.00 10.09
CA THR A 127 -14.74 -0.97 10.66
C THR A 127 -14.77 -1.54 12.07
N ASP A 128 -14.09 -2.68 12.31
CA ASP A 128 -14.00 -3.28 13.64
C ASP A 128 -13.19 -2.40 14.61
N LEU A 129 -12.11 -1.78 14.13
CA LEU A 129 -11.33 -0.82 14.91
C LEU A 129 -12.18 0.39 15.32
N GLN A 130 -12.98 0.93 14.39
CA GLN A 130 -13.87 2.07 14.68
C GLN A 130 -14.81 1.78 15.83
N VAL A 131 -15.31 0.56 15.94
CA VAL A 131 -16.21 0.16 17.05
C VAL A 131 -15.47 0.12 18.39
N LYS A 132 -14.18 -0.24 18.38
CA LYS A 132 -13.37 -0.33 19.61
C LYS A 132 -12.83 1.02 20.10
N LEU A 133 -12.72 2.02 19.22
CA LEU A 133 -12.36 3.38 19.59
C LEU A 133 -13.47 4.02 20.45
N GLN A 134 -13.10 4.55 21.61
CA GLN A 134 -14.05 5.22 22.50
C GLN A 134 -14.17 6.72 22.18
N ASP A 135 -13.09 7.35 21.72
CA ASP A 135 -13.06 8.77 21.38
C ASP A 135 -13.94 9.07 20.14
N PRO A 136 -14.94 9.96 20.25
CA PRO A 136 -15.83 10.27 19.13
C PRO A 136 -15.12 10.97 17.96
N GLY A 137 -14.09 11.78 18.24
CA GLY A 137 -13.30 12.48 17.22
C GLY A 137 -12.50 11.49 16.37
N LEU A 138 -11.82 10.54 17.02
CA LEU A 138 -11.08 9.47 16.33
C LEU A 138 -12.02 8.56 15.52
N ARG A 139 -13.17 8.21 16.08
CA ARG A 139 -14.20 7.42 15.35
C ARG A 139 -14.70 8.15 14.10
N GLN A 140 -14.94 9.46 14.21
CA GLN A 140 -15.37 10.27 13.08
C GLN A 140 -14.28 10.38 12.00
N ALA A 141 -13.05 10.58 12.41
CA ALA A 141 -11.89 10.68 11.49
C ALA A 141 -11.60 9.34 10.77
N LEU A 142 -11.85 8.20 11.42
CA LEU A 142 -11.65 6.89 10.79
C LEU A 142 -12.76 6.53 9.80
N ARG A 143 -13.96 7.09 9.95
CA ARG A 143 -15.14 6.74 9.17
C ARG A 143 -14.95 6.71 7.65
N PRO A 144 -14.24 7.66 7.00
CA PRO A 144 -14.04 7.64 5.55
C PRO A 144 -13.33 6.38 5.04
N TYR A 145 -12.55 5.72 5.88
CA TYR A 145 -11.74 4.54 5.56
C TYR A 145 -12.43 3.21 5.90
N THR A 146 -13.60 3.24 6.53
CA THR A 146 -14.40 2.05 6.85
C THR A 146 -15.32 1.67 5.70
N LEU A 147 -15.94 0.49 5.74
CA LEU A 147 -16.90 0.00 4.73
C LEU A 147 -18.04 0.98 4.43
N LYS A 148 -18.37 1.87 5.36
CA LYS A 148 -19.40 2.89 5.19
C LYS A 148 -18.85 4.21 4.61
N GLY A 149 -17.56 4.29 4.37
CA GLY A 149 -16.87 5.47 3.85
C GLY A 149 -16.40 5.30 2.42
N ASN A 150 -15.98 6.40 1.80
CA ASN A 150 -15.61 6.44 0.39
C ASN A 150 -14.37 5.61 0.05
N PHE A 151 -13.49 5.33 1.04
CA PHE A 151 -12.22 4.63 0.85
C PHE A 151 -12.24 3.20 1.39
N GLY A 152 -13.36 2.77 1.99
CA GLY A 152 -13.48 1.45 2.62
C GLY A 152 -13.35 0.30 1.63
N ALA A 153 -13.83 0.47 0.41
CA ALA A 153 -13.69 -0.54 -0.64
C ALA A 153 -12.23 -0.92 -0.90
N LEU A 154 -11.30 0.04 -0.78
CA LEU A 154 -9.86 -0.20 -0.97
C LEU A 154 -9.15 -0.65 0.32
N LEU A 155 -9.49 -0.08 1.49
CA LEU A 155 -8.67 -0.20 2.71
C LEU A 155 -9.29 -1.04 3.84
N ASP A 156 -10.52 -1.51 3.70
CA ASP A 156 -11.27 -2.17 4.78
C ASP A 156 -11.76 -3.58 4.38
N ALA A 157 -10.92 -4.32 3.65
CA ALA A 157 -11.21 -5.69 3.26
C ALA A 157 -10.98 -6.69 4.40
N GLN A 158 -11.51 -7.91 4.24
CA GLN A 158 -11.27 -9.06 5.13
C GLN A 158 -10.18 -10.00 4.61
N SER A 159 -9.64 -9.73 3.42
CA SER A 159 -8.52 -10.44 2.82
C SER A 159 -7.73 -9.48 1.95
N ASP A 160 -6.43 -9.72 1.86
CA ASP A 160 -5.55 -8.91 1.01
C ASP A 160 -5.66 -9.38 -0.44
N GLY A 161 -5.88 -8.45 -1.36
CA GLY A 161 -5.94 -8.72 -2.80
C GLY A 161 -4.56 -8.84 -3.47
N LEU A 162 -3.47 -8.51 -2.75
CA LEU A 162 -2.11 -8.65 -3.28
C LEU A 162 -1.70 -10.12 -3.34
N ARG A 163 -1.29 -10.57 -4.51
CA ARG A 163 -0.79 -11.93 -4.75
C ARG A 163 0.72 -11.96 -4.68
N ASP A 164 1.27 -13.15 -4.43
CA ASP A 164 2.70 -13.36 -4.54
C ASP A 164 3.13 -13.40 -6.01
N GLY A 165 4.28 -12.75 -6.31
CA GLY A 165 4.78 -12.68 -7.66
C GLY A 165 6.11 -11.93 -7.73
N ARG A 166 6.98 -12.34 -8.65
CA ARG A 166 8.28 -11.71 -8.85
C ARG A 166 8.19 -10.36 -9.57
N PHE A 167 7.12 -10.14 -10.35
CA PHE A 167 6.87 -8.89 -11.04
C PHE A 167 5.48 -8.36 -10.68
N GLN A 168 5.44 -7.21 -10.04
CA GLN A 168 4.21 -6.54 -9.65
C GLN A 168 4.22 -5.09 -10.15
N VAL A 169 3.18 -4.71 -10.85
CA VAL A 169 2.97 -3.35 -11.36
C VAL A 169 1.71 -2.77 -10.73
N PHE A 170 1.86 -1.61 -10.13
CA PHE A 170 0.80 -0.84 -9.50
C PHE A 170 0.48 0.37 -10.38
N GLU A 171 -0.64 0.31 -11.10
CA GLU A 171 -1.15 1.45 -11.87
C GLU A 171 -1.83 2.43 -10.93
N MET A 172 -1.32 3.66 -10.94
CA MET A 172 -1.65 4.69 -9.97
C MET A 172 -2.63 5.74 -10.50
N SER A 173 -3.02 5.68 -11.77
CA SER A 173 -3.79 6.76 -12.43
C SER A 173 -5.09 7.06 -11.68
N HIS A 174 -5.93 6.06 -11.45
CA HIS A 174 -7.20 6.24 -10.74
C HIS A 174 -7.01 6.61 -9.26
N LEU A 175 -6.04 5.98 -8.58
CA LEU A 175 -5.76 6.29 -7.19
C LEU A 175 -5.36 7.77 -7.01
N MET A 176 -4.51 8.30 -7.89
CA MET A 176 -4.03 9.69 -7.80
C MET A 176 -5.14 10.73 -8.01
N GLU A 177 -6.23 10.39 -8.69
CA GLU A 177 -7.39 11.26 -8.88
C GLU A 177 -8.23 11.42 -7.61
N LEU A 178 -8.13 10.50 -6.67
CA LEU A 178 -8.89 10.53 -5.41
C LEU A 178 -8.27 11.43 -4.34
N GLY A 179 -7.05 11.94 -4.55
CA GLY A 179 -6.36 12.88 -3.68
C GLY A 179 -5.62 12.26 -2.50
N ASP A 180 -4.85 13.10 -1.79
CA ASP A 180 -3.87 12.67 -0.78
C ASP A 180 -4.45 11.84 0.37
N ARG A 181 -5.72 12.06 0.70
CA ARG A 181 -6.39 11.35 1.80
C ARG A 181 -6.46 9.84 1.60
N ILE A 182 -6.36 9.37 0.37
CA ILE A 182 -6.33 7.94 0.05
C ILE A 182 -4.99 7.50 -0.57
N VAL A 183 -4.37 8.37 -1.37
CA VAL A 183 -3.07 8.08 -2.01
C VAL A 183 -2.02 7.76 -0.96
N ILE A 184 -1.88 8.60 0.07
CA ILE A 184 -0.85 8.43 1.11
C ILE A 184 -1.06 7.12 1.89
N PRO A 185 -2.24 6.81 2.45
CA PRO A 185 -2.46 5.55 3.15
C PRO A 185 -2.23 4.31 2.29
N ALA A 186 -2.69 4.33 1.04
CA ALA A 186 -2.52 3.21 0.12
C ALA A 186 -1.04 2.96 -0.22
N LEU A 187 -0.28 4.03 -0.49
CA LEU A 187 1.15 3.92 -0.74
C LEU A 187 1.92 3.44 0.48
N LEU A 188 1.63 3.97 1.68
CA LEU A 188 2.27 3.51 2.92
C LEU A 188 2.03 2.02 3.15
N TYR A 189 0.80 1.54 2.90
CA TYR A 189 0.51 0.12 2.99
C TYR A 189 1.28 -0.72 1.96
N LEU A 190 1.29 -0.30 0.70
CA LEU A 190 2.03 -0.99 -0.37
C LEU A 190 3.53 -1.06 -0.07
N PHE A 191 4.15 0.05 0.36
CA PHE A 191 5.56 0.06 0.73
C PHE A 191 5.85 -0.84 1.92
N HIS A 192 4.99 -0.86 2.94
CA HIS A 192 5.11 -1.78 4.06
C HIS A 192 5.07 -3.25 3.60
N ARG A 193 4.14 -3.61 2.72
CA ARG A 193 4.03 -4.96 2.14
C ARG A 193 5.25 -5.33 1.30
N ILE A 194 5.77 -4.41 0.51
CA ILE A 194 6.98 -4.62 -0.29
C ILE A 194 8.19 -4.81 0.62
N GLN A 195 8.34 -3.99 1.66
CA GLN A 195 9.44 -4.12 2.61
C GLN A 195 9.42 -5.48 3.32
N GLN A 196 8.27 -5.94 3.80
CA GLN A 196 8.12 -7.27 4.41
C GLN A 196 8.62 -8.38 3.48
N ARG A 197 8.32 -8.29 2.19
CA ARG A 197 8.79 -9.28 1.19
C ARG A 197 10.29 -9.23 0.96
N LEU A 198 10.86 -8.03 0.90
CA LEU A 198 12.31 -7.84 0.74
C LEU A 198 13.08 -8.33 1.98
N ASP A 199 12.48 -8.20 3.17
CA ASP A 199 13.04 -8.69 4.44
C ASP A 199 12.84 -10.20 4.63
N GLY A 200 12.24 -10.90 3.66
CA GLY A 200 11.94 -12.33 3.74
C GLY A 200 10.85 -12.70 4.75
N ARG A 201 10.03 -11.74 5.16
CA ARG A 201 8.85 -11.99 6.02
C ARG A 201 7.67 -12.43 5.16
N PRO A 202 6.94 -13.45 5.60
CA PRO A 202 5.79 -13.97 4.87
C PRO A 202 4.61 -12.98 4.78
#